data_8ba200942f9c92137e8edb310af82aba
#
_entry.id   8ba200942f9c92137e8edb310af82aba
#
_cell.length_a   1.000
_cell.length_b   1.000
_cell.length_c   1.000
_cell.angle_alpha   90.00
_cell.angle_beta   90.00
_cell.angle_gamma   90.00
#
_symmetry.space_group_name_H-M   'P 1'
#
loop_
_entity.id
_entity.type
_entity.pdbx_description
1 polymer ?
#
loop_
_entity_poly.entity_id
_entity_poly.type
_entity_poly.pdbx_seq_one_letter_code
_entity_poly.pdbx_strand_id
1 'polypeptide(L)'
;MTRRSGLPLVPLDEFYRDGDDPSLPHRFGIVDWDDPGSWDAGAALEALTVLAHEGVAEIPRYTIAENRRTGVRTLDASASSLLVAEGIFAAELVAPLRAAGLLADALVLSRPAPLVFALRLARDLREARKPPLTLVRRGWALAREQAPAIAAWRRAGMTTVGLHEGLARLEALHGLAETERHVRRASGAGGAVLRIAAVCFVRSGSEGLEVLAVRKRGTGSFMQPGGKLEPGESARACAVRELVEELDVALDEGDLELLGEFDAVAANEPDTCVAASVFLASAEALPRDVEVRAEIVESVWCPVAAPPRGRRWAPLMTEHILPALRAAQA
;
A
#
# COMPACT_ATOMS: atom_id res chain seq x y z
N MET A 1 8.66 -10.22 -5.09
CA MET A 1 7.84 -9.21 -4.38
C MET A 1 6.38 -9.31 -4.79
N THR A 2 6.05 -9.10 -6.02
CA THR A 2 4.69 -9.10 -6.60
C THR A 2 3.90 -10.40 -6.44
N ARG A 3 4.52 -11.59 -6.52
CA ARG A 3 3.81 -12.86 -6.26
C ARG A 3 3.22 -12.99 -4.85
N ARG A 4 3.67 -12.18 -3.89
CA ARG A 4 3.15 -12.17 -2.51
C ARG A 4 2.08 -11.12 -2.28
N SER A 5 2.09 -10.02 -3.04
CA SER A 5 1.13 -8.92 -2.89
C SER A 5 -0.19 -9.15 -3.63
N GLY A 6 -0.25 -10.07 -4.59
CA GLY A 6 -1.43 -10.25 -5.44
C GLY A 6 -1.72 -9.11 -6.42
N LEU A 7 -0.88 -8.07 -6.44
CA LEU A 7 -1.06 -6.91 -7.31
C LEU A 7 -0.76 -7.24 -8.77
N PRO A 8 -1.47 -6.62 -9.73
CA PRO A 8 -1.15 -6.70 -11.15
C PRO A 8 0.29 -6.25 -11.40
N LEU A 9 1.01 -7.03 -12.23
CA LEU A 9 2.40 -6.79 -12.57
C LEU A 9 2.54 -6.46 -14.05
N VAL A 10 3.19 -5.33 -14.35
CA VAL A 10 3.64 -4.94 -15.68
C VAL A 10 5.15 -5.16 -15.78
N PRO A 11 5.61 -6.22 -16.46
CA PRO A 11 7.04 -6.42 -16.70
C PRO A 11 7.50 -5.42 -17.76
N LEU A 12 8.31 -4.45 -17.40
CA LEU A 12 8.82 -3.46 -18.32
C LEU A 12 9.79 -4.03 -19.36
N ASP A 13 10.38 -5.20 -19.07
CA ASP A 13 11.24 -5.93 -19.99
C ASP A 13 10.50 -6.44 -21.25
N GLU A 14 9.16 -6.44 -21.25
CA GLU A 14 8.36 -6.77 -22.42
C GLU A 14 8.38 -5.64 -23.50
N PHE A 15 8.85 -4.44 -23.14
CA PHE A 15 8.84 -3.27 -24.02
C PHE A 15 10.18 -3.04 -24.75
N TYR A 16 11.08 -4.02 -24.82
CA TYR A 16 12.27 -3.92 -25.65
C TYR A 16 11.91 -3.77 -27.13
N ARG A 17 12.77 -3.06 -27.87
CA ARG A 17 12.71 -2.95 -29.33
C ARG A 17 13.15 -4.27 -29.97
N ASP A 18 12.69 -4.53 -31.19
CA ASP A 18 13.11 -5.74 -31.93
C ASP A 18 14.59 -5.67 -32.28
N GLY A 19 15.27 -6.82 -32.25
CA GLY A 19 16.71 -6.92 -32.44
C GLY A 19 17.23 -6.52 -33.82
N ASP A 20 16.35 -6.36 -34.79
CA ASP A 20 16.62 -5.87 -36.15
C ASP A 20 16.32 -4.36 -36.31
N ASP A 21 15.90 -3.66 -35.25
CA ASP A 21 15.69 -2.21 -35.29
C ASP A 21 17.03 -1.50 -35.49
N PRO A 22 17.17 -0.71 -36.60
CA PRO A 22 18.41 -0.02 -36.93
C PRO A 22 18.77 1.09 -35.93
N SER A 23 17.84 1.52 -35.07
CA SER A 23 18.08 2.54 -34.05
C SER A 23 18.70 1.99 -32.76
N LEU A 24 18.88 0.68 -32.65
CA LEU A 24 19.40 0.07 -31.43
C LEU A 24 20.83 0.55 -31.14
N PRO A 25 21.14 0.89 -29.88
CA PRO A 25 22.48 1.24 -29.46
C PRO A 25 23.42 0.04 -29.55
N HIS A 26 24.63 0.28 -30.02
CA HIS A 26 25.64 -0.77 -30.12
C HIS A 26 26.87 -0.42 -29.28
N ARG A 27 27.38 -1.42 -28.58
CA ARG A 27 28.62 -1.35 -27.80
C ARG A 27 29.48 -2.58 -28.07
N PHE A 28 30.74 -2.36 -28.40
CA PHE A 28 31.67 -3.46 -28.75
C PHE A 28 31.20 -4.33 -29.94
N GLY A 29 30.47 -3.77 -30.90
CA GLY A 29 29.98 -4.50 -32.08
C GLY A 29 28.75 -5.37 -31.89
N ILE A 30 28.12 -5.29 -30.72
CA ILE A 30 26.86 -5.98 -30.40
C ILE A 30 25.83 -4.97 -29.85
N VAL A 31 24.55 -5.33 -29.91
CA VAL A 31 23.47 -4.50 -29.33
C VAL A 31 23.70 -4.36 -27.83
N ASP A 32 23.63 -3.13 -27.35
CA ASP A 32 23.69 -2.80 -25.92
C ASP A 32 22.27 -2.79 -25.32
N TRP A 33 21.85 -3.94 -24.82
CA TRP A 33 20.54 -4.10 -24.19
C TRP A 33 20.43 -3.46 -22.80
N ASP A 34 21.53 -2.98 -22.23
CA ASP A 34 21.54 -2.25 -20.96
C ASP A 34 21.42 -0.72 -21.19
N ASP A 35 21.39 -0.26 -22.44
CA ASP A 35 21.17 1.14 -22.81
C ASP A 35 19.66 1.44 -22.94
N PRO A 36 19.15 2.54 -22.34
CA PRO A 36 17.74 2.93 -22.45
C PRO A 36 17.23 3.06 -23.90
N GLY A 37 18.10 3.34 -24.88
CA GLY A 37 17.74 3.38 -26.30
C GLY A 37 17.28 2.05 -26.89
N SER A 38 17.59 0.92 -26.22
CA SER A 38 17.12 -0.41 -26.60
C SER A 38 15.66 -0.68 -26.21
N TRP A 39 15.06 0.22 -25.45
CA TRP A 39 13.75 0.05 -24.83
C TRP A 39 12.78 1.16 -25.27
N ASP A 40 11.49 0.82 -25.35
CA ASP A 40 10.43 1.71 -25.80
C ASP A 40 9.72 2.35 -24.62
N ALA A 41 10.28 3.43 -24.08
CA ALA A 41 9.74 4.18 -22.97
C ALA A 41 8.34 4.74 -23.28
N GLY A 42 8.09 5.14 -24.53
CA GLY A 42 6.80 5.69 -24.95
C GLY A 42 5.68 4.65 -24.87
N ALA A 43 5.90 3.48 -25.45
CA ALA A 43 4.94 2.39 -25.41
C ALA A 43 4.67 1.90 -23.95
N ALA A 44 5.71 1.86 -23.12
CA ALA A 44 5.55 1.50 -21.71
C ALA A 44 4.74 2.54 -20.92
N LEU A 45 5.00 3.83 -21.14
CA LEU A 45 4.26 4.91 -20.51
C LEU A 45 2.79 4.92 -20.95
N GLU A 46 2.53 4.72 -22.24
CA GLU A 46 1.18 4.63 -22.79
C GLU A 46 0.41 3.46 -22.16
N ALA A 47 0.98 2.26 -22.13
CA ALA A 47 0.36 1.09 -21.56
C ALA A 47 0.03 1.29 -20.06
N LEU A 48 0.95 1.88 -19.28
CA LEU A 48 0.71 2.19 -17.87
C LEU A 48 -0.37 3.24 -17.69
N THR A 49 -0.44 4.23 -18.56
CA THR A 49 -1.46 5.28 -18.55
C THR A 49 -2.86 4.69 -18.84
N VAL A 50 -2.96 3.85 -19.86
CA VAL A 50 -4.20 3.14 -20.21
C VAL A 50 -4.64 2.24 -19.05
N LEU A 51 -3.73 1.45 -18.47
CA LEU A 51 -4.03 0.61 -17.30
C LEU A 51 -4.54 1.42 -16.11
N ALA A 52 -3.97 2.60 -15.87
CA ALA A 52 -4.39 3.46 -14.76
C ALA A 52 -5.78 4.07 -14.96
N HIS A 53 -6.18 4.38 -16.19
CA HIS A 53 -7.46 5.03 -16.50
C HIS A 53 -8.56 4.04 -16.86
N GLU A 54 -8.24 3.00 -17.63
CA GLU A 54 -9.20 2.06 -18.19
C GLU A 54 -9.21 0.71 -17.47
N GLY A 55 -8.14 0.42 -16.72
CA GLY A 55 -7.99 -0.84 -15.98
C GLY A 55 -7.55 -2.02 -16.85
N VAL A 56 -7.61 -1.91 -18.17
CA VAL A 56 -7.23 -2.98 -19.10
C VAL A 56 -6.39 -2.40 -20.24
N ALA A 57 -5.28 -3.05 -20.56
CA ALA A 57 -4.44 -2.68 -21.70
C ALA A 57 -3.84 -3.90 -22.39
N GLU A 58 -3.49 -3.74 -23.66
CA GLU A 58 -2.64 -4.68 -24.36
C GLU A 58 -1.19 -4.33 -24.11
N ILE A 59 -0.39 -5.31 -23.69
CA ILE A 59 1.05 -5.17 -23.52
C ILE A 59 1.78 -6.17 -24.42
N PRO A 60 2.96 -5.80 -24.94
CA PRO A 60 3.71 -6.69 -25.82
C PRO A 60 4.14 -7.96 -25.07
N ARG A 61 4.42 -9.00 -25.85
CA ARG A 61 5.17 -10.19 -25.41
C ARG A 61 6.52 -10.17 -26.10
N TYR A 62 7.58 -10.09 -25.34
CA TYR A 62 8.93 -10.10 -25.84
C TYR A 62 9.63 -11.43 -25.55
N THR A 63 10.29 -11.99 -26.56
CA THR A 63 11.06 -13.24 -26.43
C THR A 63 12.55 -12.95 -26.52
N ILE A 64 13.23 -13.04 -25.39
CA ILE A 64 14.68 -12.78 -25.29
C ILE A 64 15.49 -13.72 -26.22
N ALA A 65 15.02 -14.97 -26.41
CA ALA A 65 15.71 -15.93 -27.27
C ALA A 65 15.72 -15.51 -28.75
N GLU A 66 14.69 -14.79 -29.18
CA GLU A 66 14.53 -14.31 -30.55
C GLU A 66 14.86 -12.82 -30.70
N ASN A 67 15.08 -12.12 -29.58
CA ASN A 67 15.26 -10.66 -29.49
C ASN A 67 14.18 -9.91 -30.25
N ARG A 68 12.90 -10.31 -30.07
CA ARG A 68 11.79 -9.69 -30.79
C ARG A 68 10.47 -9.80 -30.05
N ARG A 69 9.55 -8.91 -30.40
CA ARG A 69 8.15 -8.99 -29.99
C ARG A 69 7.47 -10.12 -30.75
N THR A 70 6.84 -11.04 -30.03
CA THR A 70 6.18 -12.22 -30.60
C THR A 70 4.67 -12.13 -30.59
N GLY A 71 4.10 -11.04 -30.09
CA GLY A 71 2.67 -10.79 -29.99
C GLY A 71 2.33 -9.78 -28.90
N VAL A 72 1.06 -9.77 -28.53
CA VAL A 72 0.52 -8.96 -27.44
C VAL A 72 -0.25 -9.84 -26.47
N ARG A 73 -0.47 -9.36 -25.26
CA ARG A 73 -1.38 -9.97 -24.27
C ARG A 73 -2.19 -8.90 -23.60
N THR A 74 -3.43 -9.19 -23.31
CA THR A 74 -4.26 -8.33 -22.47
C THR A 74 -3.85 -8.47 -21.01
N LEU A 75 -3.63 -7.36 -20.34
CA LEU A 75 -3.46 -7.28 -18.88
C LEU A 75 -4.70 -6.60 -18.30
N ASP A 76 -5.38 -7.28 -17.42
CA ASP A 76 -6.51 -6.76 -16.67
C ASP A 76 -6.08 -6.40 -15.25
N ALA A 77 -6.08 -5.11 -14.92
CA ALA A 77 -5.83 -4.53 -13.62
C ALA A 77 -7.08 -3.86 -13.03
N SER A 78 -8.26 -4.01 -13.67
CA SER A 78 -9.52 -3.33 -13.31
C SER A 78 -9.97 -3.65 -11.88
N ALA A 79 -9.57 -4.80 -11.35
CA ALA A 79 -9.85 -5.21 -9.98
C ALA A 79 -8.94 -4.57 -8.93
N SER A 80 -7.90 -3.80 -9.31
CA SER A 80 -6.92 -3.22 -8.37
C SER A 80 -6.79 -1.72 -8.56
N SER A 81 -6.65 -0.98 -7.46
CA SER A 81 -6.35 0.46 -7.49
C SER A 81 -4.85 0.75 -7.54
N LEU A 82 -4.03 -0.29 -7.46
CA LEU A 82 -2.59 -0.19 -7.49
C LEU A 82 -2.03 -1.29 -8.40
N LEU A 83 -1.05 -0.97 -9.22
CA LEU A 83 -0.28 -1.93 -10.01
C LEU A 83 1.22 -1.72 -9.79
N VAL A 84 2.01 -2.74 -10.09
CA VAL A 84 3.46 -2.69 -9.99
C VAL A 84 4.07 -2.80 -11.38
N ALA A 85 4.86 -1.80 -11.77
CA ALA A 85 5.72 -1.87 -12.95
C ALA A 85 7.15 -2.19 -12.51
N GLU A 86 7.79 -3.21 -13.11
CA GLU A 86 9.16 -3.60 -12.77
C GLU A 86 10.03 -3.77 -14.01
N GLY A 87 11.27 -3.33 -13.91
CA GLY A 87 12.29 -3.47 -14.94
C GLY A 87 13.48 -2.57 -14.67
N ILE A 88 14.57 -2.79 -15.40
CA ILE A 88 15.81 -2.02 -15.19
C ILE A 88 15.68 -0.56 -15.65
N PHE A 89 14.74 -0.26 -16.55
CA PHE A 89 14.46 1.08 -17.06
C PHE A 89 13.28 1.77 -16.35
N ALA A 90 12.79 1.24 -15.23
CA ALA A 90 11.69 1.86 -14.47
C ALA A 90 11.96 3.33 -14.09
N ALA A 91 13.23 3.71 -13.92
CA ALA A 91 13.64 5.09 -13.61
C ALA A 91 13.23 6.10 -14.68
N GLU A 92 13.20 5.70 -15.95
CA GLU A 92 12.81 6.55 -17.09
C GLU A 92 11.34 6.98 -17.03
N LEU A 93 10.51 6.19 -16.32
CA LEU A 93 9.06 6.45 -16.18
C LEU A 93 8.73 7.27 -14.95
N VAL A 94 9.65 7.46 -13.99
CA VAL A 94 9.38 8.14 -12.72
C VAL A 94 8.91 9.58 -12.93
N ALA A 95 9.61 10.35 -13.75
CA ALA A 95 9.25 11.75 -14.01
C ALA A 95 7.92 11.90 -14.76
N PRO A 96 7.68 11.21 -15.89
CA PRO A 96 6.41 11.34 -16.61
C PRO A 96 5.21 10.81 -15.82
N LEU A 97 5.33 9.68 -15.09
CA LEU A 97 4.23 9.17 -14.26
C LEU A 97 3.93 10.09 -13.07
N ARG A 98 4.95 10.70 -12.47
CA ARG A 98 4.76 11.70 -11.42
C ARG A 98 4.06 12.95 -11.96
N ALA A 99 4.45 13.43 -13.11
CA ALA A 99 3.81 14.59 -13.75
C ALA A 99 2.34 14.32 -14.11
N ALA A 100 2.02 13.08 -14.46
CA ALA A 100 0.66 12.63 -14.72
C ALA A 100 -0.17 12.32 -13.44
N GLY A 101 0.43 12.40 -12.25
CA GLY A 101 -0.25 12.03 -10.99
C GLY A 101 -0.52 10.53 -10.83
N LEU A 102 0.16 9.68 -11.60
CA LEU A 102 -0.03 8.24 -11.64
C LEU A 102 1.00 7.45 -10.82
N LEU A 103 1.98 8.11 -10.22
CA LEU A 103 3.04 7.47 -9.46
C LEU A 103 2.76 7.52 -7.96
N ALA A 104 2.46 6.39 -7.35
CA ALA A 104 2.30 6.26 -5.90
C ALA A 104 3.65 6.22 -5.16
N ASP A 105 4.60 5.40 -5.65
CA ASP A 105 5.97 5.33 -5.12
C ASP A 105 6.93 4.79 -6.18
N ALA A 106 8.23 5.06 -6.01
CA ALA A 106 9.29 4.59 -6.90
C ALA A 106 10.44 4.00 -6.07
N LEU A 107 10.61 2.68 -6.13
CA LEU A 107 11.49 1.94 -5.26
C LEU A 107 12.63 1.24 -6.02
N VAL A 108 13.84 1.30 -5.46
CA VAL A 108 14.97 0.47 -5.88
C VAL A 108 15.23 -0.56 -4.81
N LEU A 109 15.02 -1.84 -5.12
CA LEU A 109 15.38 -2.93 -4.23
C LEU A 109 16.89 -3.11 -4.21
N SER A 110 17.52 -2.74 -3.10
CA SER A 110 18.95 -2.89 -2.90
C SER A 110 19.25 -4.15 -2.06
N ARG A 111 20.24 -4.90 -2.51
CA ARG A 111 20.85 -5.99 -1.75
C ARG A 111 22.36 -5.76 -1.67
N PRO A 112 23.04 -6.25 -0.61
CA PRO A 112 24.49 -6.18 -0.53
C PRO A 112 25.15 -6.76 -1.80
N ALA A 113 26.08 -6.03 -2.39
CA ALA A 113 26.74 -6.42 -3.64
C ALA A 113 27.33 -7.85 -3.64
N PRO A 114 27.95 -8.36 -2.54
CA PRO A 114 28.40 -9.73 -2.46
C PRO A 114 27.28 -10.76 -2.61
N LEU A 115 26.11 -10.48 -2.02
CA LEU A 115 24.94 -11.37 -2.11
C LEU A 115 24.37 -11.39 -3.54
N VAL A 116 24.28 -10.22 -4.18
CA VAL A 116 23.84 -10.12 -5.59
C VAL A 116 24.79 -10.89 -6.50
N PHE A 117 26.10 -10.75 -6.29
CA PHE A 117 27.11 -11.48 -7.02
C PHE A 117 26.96 -13.00 -6.85
N ALA A 118 26.84 -13.49 -5.61
CA ALA A 118 26.68 -14.89 -5.31
C ALA A 118 25.42 -15.51 -5.92
N LEU A 119 24.28 -14.82 -5.85
CA LEU A 119 23.01 -15.26 -6.42
C LEU A 119 23.04 -15.32 -7.95
N ARG A 120 23.64 -14.32 -8.60
CA ARG A 120 23.83 -14.31 -10.06
C ARG A 120 24.77 -15.41 -10.51
N LEU A 121 25.90 -15.55 -9.83
CA LEU A 121 26.87 -16.63 -10.15
C LEU A 121 26.23 -18.01 -10.00
N ALA A 122 25.48 -18.26 -8.93
CA ALA A 122 24.79 -19.53 -8.72
C ALA A 122 23.74 -19.80 -9.80
N ARG A 123 23.01 -18.79 -10.26
CA ARG A 123 22.05 -18.90 -11.37
C ARG A 123 22.77 -19.23 -12.67
N ASP A 124 23.79 -18.44 -13.03
CA ASP A 124 24.51 -18.56 -14.28
C ASP A 124 25.28 -19.87 -14.41
N LEU A 125 25.76 -20.43 -13.27
CA LEU A 125 26.34 -21.76 -13.19
C LEU A 125 25.31 -22.89 -13.40
N ARG A 126 24.09 -22.73 -12.87
CA ARG A 126 22.99 -23.70 -13.09
C ARG A 126 22.53 -23.72 -14.55
N GLU A 127 22.53 -22.56 -15.21
CA GLU A 127 22.09 -22.43 -16.59
C GLU A 127 23.18 -22.79 -17.62
N ALA A 128 24.41 -23.08 -17.16
CA ALA A 128 25.57 -23.55 -17.95
C ALA A 128 25.86 -22.73 -19.23
N ARG A 129 25.50 -21.45 -19.28
CA ARG A 129 25.49 -20.63 -20.51
C ARG A 129 26.86 -20.09 -20.93
N LYS A 130 27.87 -20.06 -20.02
CA LYS A 130 29.19 -19.45 -20.29
C LYS A 130 30.31 -20.05 -19.42
N PRO A 131 31.61 -19.95 -19.86
CA PRO A 131 32.75 -20.41 -19.05
C PRO A 131 32.85 -19.67 -17.70
N PRO A 132 33.19 -20.35 -16.59
CA PRO A 132 33.19 -19.79 -15.23
C PRO A 132 34.04 -18.52 -15.05
N LEU A 133 35.19 -18.43 -15.68
CA LEU A 133 36.09 -17.26 -15.65
C LEU A 133 35.45 -16.00 -16.24
N THR A 134 34.69 -16.14 -17.31
CA THR A 134 33.94 -15.05 -17.95
C THR A 134 32.83 -14.55 -17.04
N LEU A 135 32.14 -15.45 -16.34
CA LEU A 135 31.08 -15.13 -15.38
C LEU A 135 31.61 -14.32 -14.18
N VAL A 136 32.78 -14.72 -13.63
CA VAL A 136 33.41 -14.01 -12.51
C VAL A 136 33.85 -12.60 -12.92
N ARG A 137 34.51 -12.43 -14.08
CA ARG A 137 34.94 -11.11 -14.58
C ARG A 137 33.74 -10.20 -14.84
N ARG A 138 32.67 -10.72 -15.45
CA ARG A 138 31.43 -9.96 -15.73
C ARG A 138 30.68 -9.61 -14.44
N GLY A 139 30.60 -10.55 -13.50
CA GLY A 139 29.98 -10.29 -12.19
C GLY A 139 30.70 -9.21 -11.38
N TRP A 140 32.02 -9.12 -11.50
CA TRP A 140 32.84 -8.09 -10.85
C TRP A 140 32.67 -6.71 -11.49
N ALA A 141 32.57 -6.65 -12.82
CA ALA A 141 32.27 -5.43 -13.55
C ALA A 141 30.89 -4.89 -13.17
N LEU A 142 29.86 -5.75 -13.18
CA LEU A 142 28.49 -5.40 -12.78
C LEU A 142 28.38 -4.95 -11.31
N ALA A 143 29.15 -5.56 -10.40
CA ALA A 143 29.19 -5.12 -9.01
C ALA A 143 29.79 -3.70 -8.85
N ARG A 144 30.72 -3.31 -9.70
CA ARG A 144 31.28 -1.94 -9.75
C ARG A 144 30.29 -0.93 -10.34
N GLU A 145 29.48 -1.35 -11.30
CA GLU A 145 28.48 -0.48 -11.95
C GLU A 145 27.21 -0.33 -11.11
N GLN A 146 26.98 -1.16 -10.11
CA GLN A 146 25.79 -1.11 -9.26
C GLN A 146 25.66 0.22 -8.48
N ALA A 147 26.75 0.73 -7.90
CA ALA A 147 26.69 1.96 -7.10
C ALA A 147 26.38 3.21 -7.96
N PRO A 148 27.02 3.41 -9.14
CA PRO A 148 26.63 4.48 -10.07
C PRO A 148 25.19 4.37 -10.54
N ALA A 149 24.69 3.16 -10.85
CA ALA A 149 23.31 2.94 -11.26
C ALA A 149 22.31 3.32 -10.16
N ILE A 150 22.54 2.87 -8.93
CA ILE A 150 21.70 3.25 -7.77
C ILE A 150 21.72 4.78 -7.58
N ALA A 151 22.87 5.44 -7.72
CA ALA A 151 22.96 6.89 -7.61
C ALA A 151 22.18 7.60 -8.74
N ALA A 152 22.16 7.05 -9.95
CA ALA A 152 21.36 7.57 -11.06
C ALA A 152 19.85 7.41 -10.78
N TRP A 153 19.41 6.25 -10.31
CA TRP A 153 18.02 6.00 -9.98
C TRP A 153 17.52 6.87 -8.81
N ARG A 154 18.38 7.11 -7.80
CA ARG A 154 18.07 8.08 -6.75
C ARG A 154 17.89 9.49 -7.28
N ARG A 155 18.72 9.92 -8.24
CA ARG A 155 18.56 11.23 -8.89
C ARG A 155 17.30 11.31 -9.73
N ALA A 156 16.85 10.21 -10.30
CA ALA A 156 15.54 10.11 -10.95
C ALA A 156 14.36 10.15 -10.00
N GLY A 157 14.60 10.16 -8.66
CA GLY A 157 13.57 10.28 -7.64
C GLY A 157 13.09 8.95 -7.07
N MET A 158 13.90 7.87 -7.23
CA MET A 158 13.60 6.57 -6.61
C MET A 158 14.19 6.46 -5.20
N THR A 159 13.50 5.77 -4.32
CA THR A 159 13.94 5.48 -2.95
C THR A 159 14.57 4.09 -2.87
N THR A 160 15.78 4.00 -2.30
CA THR A 160 16.47 2.72 -2.11
C THR A 160 15.97 2.06 -0.82
N VAL A 161 15.45 0.84 -0.93
CA VAL A 161 14.87 0.08 0.19
C VAL A 161 15.37 -1.36 0.23
N GLY A 162 15.36 -1.96 1.41
CA GLY A 162 15.51 -3.40 1.58
C GLY A 162 14.22 -4.15 1.19
N LEU A 163 14.31 -5.48 1.08
CA LEU A 163 13.16 -6.29 0.66
C LEU A 163 11.97 -6.18 1.61
N HIS A 164 12.22 -6.22 2.93
CA HIS A 164 11.16 -6.13 3.94
C HIS A 164 10.51 -4.74 3.95
N GLU A 165 11.31 -3.70 3.92
CA GLU A 165 10.80 -2.33 3.84
C GLU A 165 9.99 -2.10 2.56
N GLY A 166 10.49 -2.57 1.41
CA GLY A 166 9.77 -2.46 0.16
C GLY A 166 8.43 -3.22 0.15
N LEU A 167 8.35 -4.37 0.82
CA LEU A 167 7.09 -5.10 1.00
C LEU A 167 6.13 -4.34 1.91
N ALA A 168 6.59 -3.84 3.05
CA ALA A 168 5.77 -3.07 3.98
C ALA A 168 5.19 -1.80 3.34
N ARG A 169 6.01 -1.07 2.55
CA ARG A 169 5.53 0.10 1.79
C ARG A 169 4.47 -0.27 0.76
N LEU A 170 4.68 -1.37 0.03
CA LEU A 170 3.73 -1.84 -0.97
C LEU A 170 2.39 -2.25 -0.33
N GLU A 171 2.43 -2.94 0.81
CA GLU A 171 1.23 -3.33 1.57
C GLU A 171 0.49 -2.10 2.11
N ALA A 172 1.19 -1.10 2.63
CA ALA A 172 0.60 0.16 3.08
C ALA A 172 -0.07 0.93 1.94
N LEU A 173 0.60 1.06 0.79
CA LEU A 173 0.05 1.71 -0.41
C LEU A 173 -1.17 0.96 -0.95
N HIS A 174 -1.14 -0.37 -0.93
CA HIS A 174 -2.28 -1.18 -1.35
C HIS A 174 -3.49 -0.96 -0.45
N GLY A 175 -3.30 -0.95 0.87
CA GLY A 175 -4.36 -0.65 1.83
C GLY A 175 -4.99 0.73 1.60
N LEU A 176 -4.16 1.77 1.41
CA LEU A 176 -4.64 3.12 1.10
C LEU A 176 -5.42 3.16 -0.23
N ALA A 177 -4.89 2.54 -1.28
CA ALA A 177 -5.52 2.52 -2.60
C ALA A 177 -6.87 1.78 -2.60
N GLU A 178 -6.98 0.67 -1.87
CA GLU A 178 -8.25 -0.05 -1.71
C GLU A 178 -9.27 0.78 -0.91
N THR A 179 -8.84 1.48 0.12
CA THR A 179 -9.70 2.40 0.88
C THR A 179 -10.23 3.53 -0.01
N GLU A 180 -9.37 4.22 -0.76
CA GLU A 180 -9.80 5.25 -1.72
C GLU A 180 -10.78 4.71 -2.77
N ARG A 181 -10.55 3.49 -3.24
CA ARG A 181 -11.43 2.84 -4.20
C ARG A 181 -12.82 2.58 -3.62
N HIS A 182 -12.91 2.12 -2.38
CA HIS A 182 -14.17 1.93 -1.69
C HIS A 182 -14.90 3.25 -1.50
N VAL A 183 -14.20 4.31 -1.08
CA VAL A 183 -14.76 5.66 -0.94
C VAL A 183 -15.28 6.18 -2.28
N ARG A 184 -14.50 6.06 -3.37
CA ARG A 184 -14.93 6.50 -4.72
C ARG A 184 -16.14 5.72 -5.22
N ARG A 185 -16.21 4.40 -5.00
CA ARG A 185 -17.36 3.58 -5.38
C ARG A 185 -18.60 3.99 -4.61
N ALA A 186 -18.51 4.18 -3.32
CA ALA A 186 -19.61 4.64 -2.50
C ALA A 186 -20.09 6.04 -2.95
N SER A 187 -19.17 6.98 -3.19
CA SER A 187 -19.49 8.33 -3.66
C SER A 187 -20.07 8.33 -5.10
N GLY A 188 -19.53 7.51 -5.99
CA GLY A 188 -19.99 7.42 -7.39
C GLY A 188 -21.33 6.69 -7.57
N ALA A 189 -21.67 5.78 -6.64
CA ALA A 189 -22.96 5.10 -6.61
C ALA A 189 -24.05 5.92 -5.87
N GLY A 190 -23.79 7.18 -5.51
CA GLY A 190 -24.67 7.98 -4.68
C GLY A 190 -24.59 7.59 -3.20
N GLY A 191 -23.56 6.83 -2.81
CA GLY A 191 -23.28 6.44 -1.44
C GLY A 191 -22.86 7.66 -0.60
N ALA A 192 -23.36 7.72 0.63
CA ALA A 192 -23.05 8.81 1.56
C ALA A 192 -21.66 8.59 2.18
N VAL A 193 -20.88 9.67 2.31
CA VAL A 193 -19.69 9.69 3.16
C VAL A 193 -20.08 10.33 4.49
N LEU A 194 -20.01 9.55 5.56
CA LEU A 194 -20.30 10.01 6.90
C LEU A 194 -18.99 10.47 7.57
N ARG A 195 -18.91 11.71 7.96
CA ARG A 195 -17.81 12.19 8.80
C ARG A 195 -18.10 11.83 10.25
N ILE A 196 -17.19 11.11 10.89
CA ILE A 196 -17.33 10.64 12.27
C ILE A 196 -16.09 10.99 13.10
N ALA A 197 -16.29 11.10 14.40
CA ALA A 197 -15.20 11.08 15.37
C ALA A 197 -15.35 9.84 16.27
N ALA A 198 -14.24 9.17 16.58
CA ALA A 198 -14.23 8.00 17.42
C ALA A 198 -13.09 8.08 18.45
N VAL A 199 -13.29 7.48 19.62
CA VAL A 199 -12.29 7.49 20.69
C VAL A 199 -11.90 6.07 21.09
N CYS A 200 -10.59 5.81 21.10
CA CYS A 200 -9.98 4.58 21.57
C CYS A 200 -9.53 4.76 23.01
N PHE A 201 -10.26 4.21 23.96
CA PHE A 201 -9.74 4.03 25.31
C PHE A 201 -8.86 2.79 25.33
N VAL A 202 -7.62 2.95 25.76
CA VAL A 202 -6.65 1.86 25.80
C VAL A 202 -6.19 1.58 27.24
N ARG A 203 -5.98 0.31 27.55
CA ARG A 203 -5.43 -0.14 28.83
C ARG A 203 -4.47 -1.32 28.66
N SER A 204 -3.63 -1.55 29.65
CA SER A 204 -2.85 -2.79 29.76
C SER A 204 -3.74 -3.89 30.33
N GLY A 205 -4.00 -4.94 29.55
CA GLY A 205 -4.68 -6.15 29.97
C GLY A 205 -3.70 -7.29 30.30
N SER A 206 -4.23 -8.47 30.66
CA SER A 206 -3.43 -9.64 31.02
C SER A 206 -2.62 -10.22 29.83
N GLU A 207 -3.08 -10.01 28.62
CA GLU A 207 -2.48 -10.52 27.36
C GLU A 207 -1.92 -9.40 26.48
N GLY A 208 -1.70 -8.21 27.02
CA GLY A 208 -1.20 -7.05 26.29
C GLY A 208 -2.18 -5.88 26.24
N LEU A 209 -2.01 -4.98 25.27
CA LEU A 209 -2.88 -3.82 25.12
C LEU A 209 -4.29 -4.25 24.72
N GLU A 210 -5.27 -3.65 25.38
CA GLU A 210 -6.70 -3.79 25.06
C GLU A 210 -7.29 -2.44 24.73
N VAL A 211 -8.28 -2.42 23.82
CA VAL A 211 -9.06 -1.24 23.44
C VAL A 211 -10.53 -1.46 23.74
N LEU A 212 -11.22 -0.45 24.31
CA LEU A 212 -12.65 -0.50 24.55
C LEU A 212 -13.41 -0.51 23.23
N ALA A 213 -14.33 -1.43 23.09
CA ALA A 213 -15.28 -1.46 21.99
C ALA A 213 -16.71 -1.55 22.53
N VAL A 214 -17.62 -0.89 21.85
CA VAL A 214 -19.03 -0.79 22.22
C VAL A 214 -19.92 -1.28 21.09
N ARG A 215 -21.11 -1.78 21.42
CA ARG A 215 -22.13 -2.12 20.44
C ARG A 215 -23.38 -1.30 20.70
N LYS A 216 -23.82 -0.55 19.69
CA LYS A 216 -25.01 0.30 19.77
C LYS A 216 -26.28 -0.51 19.56
N ARG A 217 -27.38 -0.04 20.12
CA ARG A 217 -28.71 -0.63 19.96
C ARG A 217 -29.10 -0.68 18.48
N GLY A 218 -29.61 -1.81 18.05
CA GLY A 218 -29.98 -2.02 16.63
C GLY A 218 -28.83 -2.30 15.68
N THR A 219 -27.59 -2.36 16.18
CA THR A 219 -26.41 -2.71 15.37
C THR A 219 -25.86 -4.09 15.69
N GLY A 220 -25.20 -4.72 14.71
CA GLY A 220 -24.58 -6.04 14.89
C GLY A 220 -23.08 -6.01 15.16
N SER A 221 -22.42 -4.87 15.01
CA SER A 221 -20.95 -4.76 15.05
C SER A 221 -20.48 -3.99 16.28
N PHE A 222 -19.34 -4.42 16.82
CA PHE A 222 -18.59 -3.68 17.83
C PHE A 222 -17.71 -2.65 17.15
N MET A 223 -17.64 -1.44 17.72
CA MET A 223 -16.89 -0.30 17.23
C MET A 223 -16.39 0.55 18.41
N GLN A 224 -15.61 1.56 18.16
CA GLN A 224 -15.24 2.55 19.18
C GLN A 224 -16.43 3.43 19.51
N PRO A 225 -16.52 3.96 20.76
CA PRO A 225 -17.47 5.03 21.10
C PRO A 225 -17.20 6.24 20.21
N GLY A 226 -18.28 6.94 19.84
CA GLY A 226 -18.22 8.08 18.95
C GLY A 226 -19.40 8.14 17.99
N GLY A 227 -19.47 9.19 17.18
CA GLY A 227 -20.60 9.42 16.29
C GLY A 227 -20.34 10.36 15.13
N LYS A 228 -21.43 10.84 14.52
CA LYS A 228 -21.41 11.70 13.35
C LYS A 228 -21.15 13.16 13.73
N LEU A 229 -20.30 13.85 12.98
CA LEU A 229 -20.08 15.28 13.16
C LEU A 229 -21.35 16.03 12.81
N GLU A 230 -21.71 17.00 13.66
CA GLU A 230 -22.74 17.99 13.36
C GLU A 230 -22.20 19.10 12.44
N PRO A 231 -23.10 19.84 11.75
CA PRO A 231 -22.69 20.94 10.89
C PRO A 231 -21.88 22.02 11.64
N GLY A 232 -20.64 22.24 11.22
CA GLY A 232 -19.72 23.19 11.83
C GLY A 232 -18.96 22.71 13.05
N GLU A 233 -19.17 21.47 13.49
CA GLU A 233 -18.51 20.86 14.62
C GLU A 233 -17.08 20.39 14.24
N SER A 234 -16.11 20.57 15.12
CA SER A 234 -14.79 19.96 14.98
C SER A 234 -14.84 18.46 15.34
N ALA A 235 -13.92 17.68 14.81
CA ALA A 235 -13.85 16.24 15.16
C ALA A 235 -13.58 16.03 16.66
N ARG A 236 -12.80 16.91 17.32
CA ARG A 236 -12.56 16.83 18.77
C ARG A 236 -13.81 17.17 19.59
N ALA A 237 -14.52 18.22 19.21
CA ALA A 237 -15.78 18.60 19.86
C ALA A 237 -16.82 17.47 19.74
N CYS A 238 -16.95 16.88 18.55
CA CYS A 238 -17.80 15.71 18.32
C CYS A 238 -17.39 14.54 19.23
N ALA A 239 -16.12 14.20 19.29
CA ALA A 239 -15.62 13.11 20.13
C ALA A 239 -15.99 13.34 21.61
N VAL A 240 -15.78 14.53 22.15
CA VAL A 240 -16.14 14.88 23.54
C VAL A 240 -17.65 14.79 23.78
N ARG A 241 -18.46 15.34 22.88
CA ARG A 241 -19.93 15.29 22.97
C ARG A 241 -20.43 13.85 22.99
N GLU A 242 -19.99 13.03 22.05
CA GLU A 242 -20.40 11.62 21.94
C GLU A 242 -20.00 10.80 23.18
N LEU A 243 -18.81 11.07 23.77
CA LEU A 243 -18.41 10.41 25.02
C LEU A 243 -19.32 10.73 26.19
N VAL A 244 -19.79 11.97 26.29
CA VAL A 244 -20.78 12.34 27.31
C VAL A 244 -22.11 11.65 27.05
N GLU A 245 -22.58 11.64 25.80
CA GLU A 245 -23.87 11.07 25.43
C GLU A 245 -23.89 9.54 25.59
N GLU A 246 -22.81 8.84 25.18
CA GLU A 246 -22.78 7.39 25.15
C GLU A 246 -22.28 6.74 26.43
N LEU A 247 -21.31 7.35 27.13
CA LEU A 247 -20.58 6.74 28.25
C LEU A 247 -20.65 7.57 29.54
N ASP A 248 -21.26 8.76 29.52
CA ASP A 248 -21.24 9.73 30.64
C ASP A 248 -19.81 10.11 31.07
N VAL A 249 -18.92 10.23 30.09
CA VAL A 249 -17.51 10.56 30.28
C VAL A 249 -17.25 11.97 29.76
N ALA A 250 -16.92 12.88 30.67
CA ALA A 250 -16.54 14.23 30.33
C ALA A 250 -15.00 14.33 30.23
N LEU A 251 -14.50 14.66 29.05
CA LEU A 251 -13.09 14.96 28.78
C LEU A 251 -13.00 16.36 28.17
N ASP A 252 -11.85 17.00 28.33
CA ASP A 252 -11.51 18.18 27.56
C ASP A 252 -10.95 17.79 26.21
N GLU A 253 -11.10 18.64 25.18
CA GLU A 253 -10.53 18.39 23.84
C GLU A 253 -9.00 18.17 23.90
N GLY A 254 -8.32 18.75 24.90
CA GLY A 254 -6.89 18.59 25.14
C GLY A 254 -6.47 17.21 25.63
N ASP A 255 -7.39 16.44 26.20
CA ASP A 255 -7.13 15.07 26.67
C ASP A 255 -7.15 14.03 25.56
N LEU A 256 -7.56 14.43 24.35
CA LEU A 256 -7.63 13.58 23.17
C LEU A 256 -6.36 13.72 22.33
N GLU A 257 -5.63 12.62 22.11
CA GLU A 257 -4.52 12.57 21.17
C GLU A 257 -4.97 11.98 19.83
N LEU A 258 -4.64 12.60 18.72
CA LEU A 258 -5.04 12.09 17.39
C LEU A 258 -4.23 10.82 17.07
N LEU A 259 -4.91 9.66 16.98
CA LEU A 259 -4.33 8.43 16.48
C LEU A 259 -4.15 8.48 14.96
N GLY A 260 -5.12 9.03 14.24
CA GLY A 260 -5.10 9.17 12.80
C GLY A 260 -6.45 9.51 12.19
N GLU A 261 -6.43 9.78 10.89
CA GLU A 261 -7.62 9.93 10.05
C GLU A 261 -7.70 8.72 9.12
N PHE A 262 -8.89 8.09 9.04
CA PHE A 262 -9.08 6.83 8.34
C PHE A 262 -10.39 6.85 7.55
N ASP A 263 -10.35 6.27 6.36
CA ASP A 263 -11.54 5.98 5.56
C ASP A 263 -11.85 4.49 5.59
N ALA A 264 -13.09 4.12 5.86
CA ALA A 264 -13.51 2.73 5.94
C ALA A 264 -14.95 2.55 5.43
N VAL A 265 -15.33 1.32 5.13
CA VAL A 265 -16.73 0.96 4.87
C VAL A 265 -17.52 1.09 6.16
N ALA A 266 -18.71 1.71 6.11
CA ALA A 266 -19.58 1.81 7.27
C ALA A 266 -20.04 0.43 7.73
N ALA A 267 -20.02 0.20 9.07
CA ALA A 267 -20.32 -1.12 9.63
C ALA A 267 -21.81 -1.50 9.54
N ASN A 268 -22.71 -0.51 9.50
CA ASN A 268 -24.14 -0.70 9.67
C ASN A 268 -24.98 -0.03 8.57
N GLU A 269 -24.39 0.79 7.73
CA GLU A 269 -25.07 1.49 6.63
C GLU A 269 -24.59 0.92 5.28
N PRO A 270 -25.48 0.28 4.49
CA PRO A 270 -25.12 -0.24 3.17
C PRO A 270 -24.67 0.90 2.25
N ASP A 271 -23.73 0.61 1.37
CA ASP A 271 -23.19 1.54 0.35
C ASP A 271 -22.71 2.89 0.89
N THR A 272 -22.25 2.89 2.15
CA THR A 272 -21.80 4.08 2.87
C THR A 272 -20.35 3.89 3.32
N CYS A 273 -19.57 4.97 3.23
CA CYS A 273 -18.22 5.05 3.81
C CYS A 273 -18.21 6.00 5.00
N VAL A 274 -17.27 5.79 5.90
CA VAL A 274 -16.96 6.71 6.99
C VAL A 274 -15.60 7.35 6.76
N ALA A 275 -15.52 8.67 6.91
CA ALA A 275 -14.27 9.42 7.07
C ALA A 275 -14.13 9.71 8.56
N ALA A 276 -13.23 9.01 9.23
CA ALA A 276 -13.13 8.95 10.69
C ALA A 276 -11.88 9.68 11.19
N SER A 277 -12.05 10.65 12.07
CA SER A 277 -10.98 11.16 12.93
C SER A 277 -10.98 10.33 14.21
N VAL A 278 -9.91 9.58 14.46
CA VAL A 278 -9.81 8.66 15.60
C VAL A 278 -8.82 9.21 16.62
N PHE A 279 -9.25 9.26 17.87
CA PHE A 279 -8.45 9.78 18.98
C PHE A 279 -8.15 8.70 20.01
N LEU A 280 -7.04 8.88 20.73
CA LEU A 280 -6.67 8.11 21.91
C LEU A 280 -7.07 8.88 23.16
N ALA A 281 -7.55 8.13 24.16
CA ALA A 281 -7.75 8.62 25.52
C ALA A 281 -7.33 7.56 26.53
N SER A 282 -6.89 7.96 27.73
CA SER A 282 -6.55 7.05 28.81
C SER A 282 -7.79 6.34 29.34
N ALA A 283 -7.70 5.02 29.55
CA ALA A 283 -8.76 4.27 30.21
C ALA A 283 -8.99 4.68 31.68
N GLU A 284 -8.06 5.42 32.27
CA GLU A 284 -8.22 5.97 33.62
C GLU A 284 -9.33 7.03 33.70
N ALA A 285 -9.67 7.64 32.55
CA ALA A 285 -10.78 8.58 32.43
C ALA A 285 -12.17 7.89 32.46
N LEU A 286 -12.22 6.57 32.30
CA LEU A 286 -13.47 5.81 32.35
C LEU A 286 -13.90 5.56 33.80
N PRO A 287 -15.22 5.59 34.10
CA PRO A 287 -15.71 5.08 35.36
C PRO A 287 -15.37 3.60 35.53
N ARG A 288 -15.18 3.13 36.77
CA ARG A 288 -14.80 1.73 37.05
C ARG A 288 -15.76 0.70 36.44
N ASP A 289 -17.04 1.03 36.43
CA ASP A 289 -18.07 0.30 35.70
C ASP A 289 -18.56 1.22 34.57
N VAL A 290 -18.19 0.91 33.33
CA VAL A 290 -18.73 1.60 32.16
C VAL A 290 -20.20 1.22 32.05
N GLU A 291 -21.07 1.98 32.74
CA GLU A 291 -22.51 1.79 32.62
C GLU A 291 -22.93 2.02 31.17
N VAL A 292 -23.61 1.03 30.65
CA VAL A 292 -24.19 1.06 29.31
C VAL A 292 -25.37 2.04 29.36
N ARG A 293 -25.20 3.21 28.72
CA ARG A 293 -26.23 4.26 28.68
C ARG A 293 -26.65 4.57 27.25
N ALA A 294 -27.80 5.22 27.14
CA ALA A 294 -28.37 5.72 25.88
C ALA A 294 -28.44 4.66 24.77
N GLU A 295 -27.57 4.74 23.80
CA GLU A 295 -27.56 3.88 22.61
C GLU A 295 -26.71 2.62 22.80
N ILE A 296 -25.78 2.57 23.74
CA ILE A 296 -24.87 1.43 23.96
C ILE A 296 -25.61 0.31 24.68
N VAL A 297 -25.52 -0.91 24.15
CA VAL A 297 -26.13 -2.11 24.75
C VAL A 297 -25.12 -3.12 25.27
N GLU A 298 -23.87 -2.99 24.85
CA GLU A 298 -22.78 -3.88 25.27
C GLU A 298 -21.43 -3.17 25.12
N SER A 299 -20.53 -3.39 26.08
CA SER A 299 -19.14 -2.97 26.01
C SER A 299 -18.21 -4.15 26.24
N VAL A 300 -17.04 -4.12 25.63
CA VAL A 300 -16.03 -5.18 25.77
C VAL A 300 -14.63 -4.59 25.58
N TRP A 301 -13.67 -5.11 26.34
CA TRP A 301 -12.27 -4.88 26.11
C TRP A 301 -11.76 -5.87 25.07
N CYS A 302 -11.27 -5.36 23.95
CA CYS A 302 -10.77 -6.13 22.83
C CYS A 302 -9.25 -6.15 22.84
N PRO A 303 -8.60 -7.32 22.89
CA PRO A 303 -7.16 -7.42 22.73
C PRO A 303 -6.71 -6.86 21.38
N VAL A 304 -5.74 -5.92 21.39
CA VAL A 304 -5.23 -5.28 20.17
C VAL A 304 -4.51 -6.29 19.29
N ALA A 305 -3.88 -7.32 19.88
CA ALA A 305 -3.18 -8.37 19.14
C ALA A 305 -4.11 -9.18 18.22
N ALA A 306 -5.27 -9.58 18.72
CA ALA A 306 -6.27 -10.34 17.95
C ALA A 306 -7.67 -10.17 18.54
N PRO A 307 -8.63 -9.62 17.77
CA PRO A 307 -10.01 -9.52 18.25
C PRO A 307 -10.63 -10.91 18.42
N PRO A 308 -11.44 -11.13 19.48
CA PRO A 308 -12.10 -12.41 19.74
C PRO A 308 -12.97 -12.87 18.57
N ARG A 309 -12.91 -14.17 18.27
CA ARG A 309 -13.77 -14.81 17.26
C ARG A 309 -15.21 -14.88 17.74
N GLY A 310 -16.15 -14.91 16.79
CA GLY A 310 -17.59 -15.04 17.08
C GLY A 310 -18.33 -13.72 17.35
N ARG A 311 -17.62 -12.59 17.29
CA ARG A 311 -18.19 -11.23 17.31
C ARG A 311 -17.98 -10.55 15.98
N ARG A 312 -18.89 -9.67 15.59
CA ARG A 312 -18.69 -8.80 14.41
C ARG A 312 -18.03 -7.51 14.87
N TRP A 313 -16.99 -7.13 14.15
CA TRP A 313 -16.19 -5.92 14.39
C TRP A 313 -16.35 -4.97 13.22
N ALA A 314 -16.43 -3.68 13.50
CA ALA A 314 -16.48 -2.67 12.45
C ALA A 314 -15.20 -2.69 11.60
N PRO A 315 -15.28 -2.53 10.26
CA PRO A 315 -14.10 -2.45 9.39
C PRO A 315 -13.08 -1.41 9.84
N LEU A 316 -13.53 -0.20 10.23
CA LEU A 316 -12.66 0.83 10.79
C LEU A 316 -11.80 0.31 11.95
N MET A 317 -12.37 -0.52 12.83
CA MET A 317 -11.64 -1.10 13.96
C MET A 317 -10.58 -2.10 13.49
N THR A 318 -10.97 -3.08 12.67
CA THR A 318 -10.09 -4.22 12.34
C THR A 318 -9.04 -3.88 11.28
N GLU A 319 -9.37 -3.00 10.35
CA GLU A 319 -8.52 -2.69 9.20
C GLU A 319 -7.61 -1.48 9.44
N HIS A 320 -7.98 -0.59 10.38
CA HIS A 320 -7.25 0.66 10.61
C HIS A 320 -6.80 0.84 12.07
N ILE A 321 -7.73 0.81 13.03
CA ILE A 321 -7.41 1.15 14.42
C ILE A 321 -6.49 0.12 15.07
N LEU A 322 -6.83 -1.18 15.00
CA LEU A 322 -5.98 -2.21 15.61
C LEU A 322 -4.58 -2.27 14.99
N PRO A 323 -4.38 -2.16 13.66
CA PRO A 323 -3.06 -2.01 13.07
C PRO A 323 -2.29 -0.77 13.55
N ALA A 324 -2.95 0.40 13.64
CA ALA A 324 -2.33 1.63 14.11
C ALA A 324 -1.87 1.52 15.57
N LEU A 325 -2.71 0.95 16.45
CA LEU A 325 -2.36 0.70 17.86
C LEU A 325 -1.18 -0.27 18.01
N ARG A 326 -1.07 -1.29 17.16
CA ARG A 326 0.09 -2.20 17.15
C ARG A 326 1.36 -1.50 16.71
N ALA A 327 1.28 -0.63 15.71
CA ALA A 327 2.43 0.13 15.21
C ALA A 327 2.95 1.13 16.25
N ALA A 328 2.07 1.70 17.07
CA ALA A 328 2.43 2.64 18.14
C ALA A 328 3.13 1.95 19.33
N GLN A 329 3.08 0.62 19.44
CA GLN A 329 3.76 -0.17 20.49
C GLN A 329 5.14 -0.70 20.06
N ALA A 330 5.47 -0.68 18.76
CA ALA A 330 6.71 -1.20 18.19
C ALA A 330 7.82 -0.15 18.17
#